data_1a04f9312b32a3d6e51706347800b081
#
_entry.id   1a04f9312b32a3d6e51706347800b081
#
_cell.length_a   1.000
_cell.length_b   1.000
_cell.length_c   1.000
_cell.angle_alpha   90.00
_cell.angle_beta   90.00
_cell.angle_gamma   90.00
#
_symmetry.space_group_name_H-M   'P 1'
#
loop_
_entity.id
_entity.type
_entity.pdbx_description
1 polymer ?
#
loop_
_entity_poly.entity_id
_entity_poly.type
_entity_poly.pdbx_seq_one_letter_code
_entity_poly.pdbx_strand_id
1 'polypeptide(L)'
;MNNTQQHWETVFETKNTTEVSWYQKIPQTSIQFFEGLNLPKTCPIIDVGAGDSYFVDYLLEKKYQNVYVLDISEKALQKTKERLGKKASEVNWVVSDILEFTTTTKFGFWHDRASFHFQTNEPEINKYISIADKNIAPNGSMIIATFSESGPQKCSGLEVKQYSENTLSQLFEKYFEKIKCVNENHSTPFGTIQNFVFCSFKK
;
A
#
# COMPACT_ATOMS: atom_id res chain seq x y z
N MET A 1 20.76 -1.06 8.33
CA MET A 1 19.40 -0.46 8.34
C MET A 1 19.54 1.04 8.15
N ASN A 2 18.72 1.65 7.29
CA ASN A 2 18.62 3.10 7.21
C ASN A 2 17.71 3.61 8.36
N ASN A 3 17.69 4.93 8.60
CA ASN A 3 16.89 5.52 9.68
C ASN A 3 15.38 5.22 9.55
N THR A 4 14.86 5.17 8.34
CA THR A 4 13.45 4.89 8.04
C THR A 4 13.09 3.45 8.41
N GLN A 5 13.91 2.49 8.04
CA GLN A 5 13.72 1.09 8.41
C GLN A 5 13.73 0.91 9.93
N GLN A 6 14.74 1.49 10.63
CA GLN A 6 14.83 1.41 12.08
C GLN A 6 13.60 2.01 12.78
N HIS A 7 13.08 3.12 12.25
CA HIS A 7 11.86 3.73 12.76
C HIS A 7 10.66 2.76 12.68
N TRP A 8 10.41 2.18 11.50
CA TRP A 8 9.29 1.26 11.31
C TRP A 8 9.45 -0.04 12.10
N GLU A 9 10.67 -0.59 12.20
CA GLU A 9 10.93 -1.73 13.08
C GLU A 9 10.52 -1.42 14.53
N THR A 10 10.88 -0.23 15.04
CA THR A 10 10.51 0.20 16.39
C THR A 10 9.00 0.37 16.54
N VAL A 11 8.32 0.97 15.57
CA VAL A 11 6.86 1.14 15.59
C VAL A 11 6.16 -0.22 15.66
N PHE A 12 6.54 -1.17 14.80
CA PHE A 12 5.92 -2.50 14.79
C PHE A 12 6.36 -3.39 15.94
N GLU A 13 7.49 -3.12 16.58
CA GLU A 13 7.89 -3.81 17.82
C GLU A 13 7.07 -3.37 19.02
N THR A 14 6.82 -2.07 19.13
CA THR A 14 6.28 -1.47 20.35
C THR A 14 4.77 -1.32 20.38
N LYS A 15 4.10 -1.36 19.19
CA LYS A 15 2.65 -1.16 19.09
C LYS A 15 1.95 -2.44 18.63
N ASN A 16 0.79 -2.70 19.22
CA ASN A 16 -0.11 -3.74 18.70
C ASN A 16 -0.84 -3.27 17.46
N THR A 17 -1.33 -4.21 16.65
CA THR A 17 -2.05 -3.93 15.38
C THR A 17 -3.23 -2.97 15.56
N THR A 18 -3.95 -3.06 16.68
CA THR A 18 -5.11 -2.19 16.99
C THR A 18 -4.73 -0.83 17.61
N GLU A 19 -3.45 -0.60 17.88
CA GLU A 19 -2.93 0.63 18.49
C GLU A 19 -2.29 1.58 17.46
N VAL A 20 -2.52 1.34 16.18
CA VAL A 20 -2.02 2.19 15.10
C VAL A 20 -3.17 2.87 14.38
N SER A 21 -2.96 4.12 13.97
CA SER A 21 -4.03 4.94 13.42
C SER A 21 -4.55 4.47 12.05
N TRP A 22 -3.77 3.70 11.31
CA TRP A 22 -4.14 3.16 9.99
C TRP A 22 -4.85 1.80 10.04
N TYR A 23 -5.04 1.23 11.24
CA TYR A 23 -5.67 -0.07 11.40
C TYR A 23 -7.07 -0.12 10.77
N GLN A 24 -7.30 -1.15 9.98
CA GLN A 24 -8.61 -1.53 9.44
C GLN A 24 -8.71 -3.06 9.45
N LYS A 25 -9.64 -3.60 10.23
CA LYS A 25 -9.92 -5.06 10.22
C LYS A 25 -10.42 -5.52 8.83
N ILE A 26 -11.13 -4.64 8.13
CA ILE A 26 -11.58 -4.86 6.75
C ILE A 26 -11.23 -3.57 6.00
N PRO A 27 -10.23 -3.58 5.09
CA PRO A 27 -9.88 -2.42 4.27
C PRO A 27 -10.89 -2.25 3.12
N GLN A 28 -12.10 -1.80 3.48
CA GLN A 28 -13.28 -1.86 2.62
C GLN A 28 -13.10 -1.13 1.30
N THR A 29 -12.52 0.07 1.31
CA THR A 29 -12.32 0.86 0.09
C THR A 29 -11.30 0.22 -0.83
N SER A 30 -10.16 -0.27 -0.29
CA SER A 30 -9.20 -1.06 -1.07
C SER A 30 -9.85 -2.29 -1.72
N ILE A 31 -10.68 -3.01 -0.97
CA ILE A 31 -11.40 -4.20 -1.46
C ILE A 31 -12.39 -3.82 -2.57
N GLN A 32 -13.20 -2.77 -2.39
CA GLN A 32 -14.17 -2.33 -3.40
C GLN A 32 -13.51 -1.92 -4.72
N PHE A 33 -12.39 -1.20 -4.65
CA PHE A 33 -11.63 -0.84 -5.85
C PHE A 33 -11.04 -2.07 -6.53
N PHE A 34 -10.52 -3.01 -5.74
CA PHE A 34 -9.93 -4.25 -6.24
C PHE A 34 -10.97 -5.17 -6.89
N GLU A 35 -12.11 -5.39 -6.25
CA GLU A 35 -13.18 -6.23 -6.78
C GLU A 35 -13.72 -5.74 -8.13
N GLY A 36 -13.79 -4.42 -8.31
CA GLY A 36 -14.21 -3.82 -9.58
C GLY A 36 -13.32 -4.13 -10.78
N LEU A 37 -12.09 -4.64 -10.55
CA LEU A 37 -11.15 -4.98 -11.62
C LEU A 37 -11.37 -6.38 -12.21
N ASN A 38 -12.10 -7.27 -11.53
CA ASN A 38 -12.37 -8.65 -11.96
C ASN A 38 -11.13 -9.44 -12.41
N LEU A 39 -10.04 -9.35 -11.66
CA LEU A 39 -8.77 -9.97 -12.00
C LEU A 39 -8.80 -11.50 -11.88
N PRO A 40 -8.11 -12.26 -12.76
CA PRO A 40 -7.98 -13.70 -12.63
C PRO A 40 -7.22 -14.08 -11.36
N LYS A 41 -7.53 -15.24 -10.77
CA LYS A 41 -6.91 -15.72 -9.51
C LYS A 41 -5.40 -15.95 -9.62
N THR A 42 -4.91 -16.12 -10.83
CA THR A 42 -3.47 -16.27 -11.14
C THR A 42 -2.75 -14.94 -11.36
N CYS A 43 -3.47 -13.81 -11.32
CA CYS A 43 -2.88 -12.48 -11.49
C CYS A 43 -1.83 -12.21 -10.40
N PRO A 44 -0.58 -11.83 -10.75
CA PRO A 44 0.38 -11.37 -9.77
C PRO A 44 -0.07 -10.05 -9.13
N ILE A 45 -0.15 -10.02 -7.81
CA ILE A 45 -0.62 -8.90 -7.00
C ILE A 45 0.50 -8.51 -6.04
N ILE A 46 0.76 -7.21 -5.89
CA ILE A 46 1.65 -6.71 -4.85
C ILE A 46 0.93 -5.70 -3.95
N ASP A 47 1.08 -5.87 -2.64
CA ASP A 47 0.69 -4.92 -1.58
C ASP A 47 1.94 -4.26 -1.04
N VAL A 48 2.11 -2.96 -1.29
CA VAL A 48 3.32 -2.17 -1.02
C VAL A 48 3.15 -1.37 0.27
N GLY A 49 4.15 -1.45 1.15
CA GLY A 49 4.07 -0.85 2.48
C GLY A 49 2.92 -1.43 3.28
N ALA A 50 2.72 -2.74 3.12
CA ALA A 50 1.54 -3.42 3.64
C ALA A 50 1.46 -3.42 5.17
N GLY A 51 2.60 -3.32 5.85
CA GLY A 51 2.63 -3.40 7.30
C GLY A 51 2.01 -4.70 7.81
N ASP A 52 1.08 -4.55 8.74
CA ASP A 52 0.25 -5.64 9.27
C ASP A 52 -1.21 -5.59 8.73
N SER A 53 -1.40 -5.07 7.52
CA SER A 53 -2.68 -4.94 6.81
C SER A 53 -3.43 -6.27 6.67
N TYR A 54 -4.76 -6.19 6.67
CA TYR A 54 -5.66 -7.34 6.42
C TYR A 54 -6.04 -7.49 4.95
N PHE A 55 -5.46 -6.73 4.05
CA PHE A 55 -5.75 -6.89 2.61
C PHE A 55 -5.27 -8.24 2.06
N VAL A 56 -4.10 -8.71 2.54
CA VAL A 56 -3.58 -10.05 2.18
C VAL A 56 -4.51 -11.18 2.65
N ASP A 57 -5.13 -11.04 3.85
CA ASP A 57 -6.10 -12.03 4.36
C ASP A 57 -7.28 -12.18 3.39
N TYR A 58 -7.82 -11.03 2.93
CA TYR A 58 -8.90 -11.01 1.93
C TYR A 58 -8.47 -11.68 0.61
N LEU A 59 -7.28 -11.37 0.09
CA LEU A 59 -6.79 -11.96 -1.15
C LEU A 59 -6.69 -13.50 -1.06
N LEU A 60 -6.16 -14.02 0.05
CA LEU A 60 -6.07 -15.48 0.28
C LEU A 60 -7.44 -16.14 0.47
N GLU A 61 -8.39 -15.48 1.15
CA GLU A 61 -9.77 -15.97 1.26
C GLU A 61 -10.44 -16.06 -0.11
N LYS A 62 -10.17 -15.12 -0.99
CA LYS A 62 -10.65 -15.10 -2.38
C LYS A 62 -9.84 -16.00 -3.32
N LYS A 63 -8.87 -16.78 -2.80
CA LYS A 63 -8.07 -17.76 -3.56
C LYS A 63 -7.16 -17.14 -4.64
N TYR A 64 -6.64 -15.93 -4.43
CA TYR A 64 -5.57 -15.42 -5.26
C TYR A 64 -4.27 -16.16 -4.95
N GLN A 65 -3.52 -16.54 -6.01
CA GLN A 65 -2.41 -17.52 -5.91
C GLN A 65 -1.02 -16.87 -5.96
N ASN A 66 -0.92 -15.65 -6.51
CA ASN A 66 0.35 -14.96 -6.72
C ASN A 66 0.37 -13.64 -5.95
N VAL A 67 0.30 -13.72 -4.63
CA VAL A 67 0.26 -12.56 -3.73
C VAL A 67 1.66 -12.26 -3.22
N TYR A 68 2.09 -11.01 -3.39
CA TYR A 68 3.33 -10.44 -2.88
C TYR A 68 2.99 -9.38 -1.84
N VAL A 69 3.69 -9.41 -0.73
CA VAL A 69 3.55 -8.43 0.36
C VAL A 69 4.90 -7.82 0.64
N LEU A 70 5.03 -6.53 0.42
CA LEU A 70 6.27 -5.79 0.58
C LEU A 70 6.14 -4.79 1.72
N ASP A 71 7.10 -4.80 2.63
CA ASP A 71 7.28 -3.75 3.63
C ASP A 71 8.76 -3.57 3.96
N ILE A 72 9.12 -2.38 4.42
CA ILE A 72 10.48 -2.08 4.88
C ILE A 72 10.78 -2.73 6.25
N SER A 73 9.74 -3.01 7.05
CA SER A 73 9.83 -3.62 8.37
C SER A 73 9.63 -5.14 8.30
N GLU A 74 10.65 -5.88 8.68
CA GLU A 74 10.53 -7.33 8.86
C GLU A 74 9.55 -7.69 9.98
N LYS A 75 9.51 -6.90 11.07
CA LYS A 75 8.59 -7.11 12.19
C LYS A 75 7.13 -6.95 11.78
N ALA A 76 6.82 -5.99 10.89
CA ALA A 76 5.49 -5.83 10.33
C ALA A 76 5.03 -7.11 9.60
N LEU A 77 5.89 -7.60 8.71
CA LEU A 77 5.62 -8.83 7.96
C LEU A 77 5.54 -10.06 8.87
N GLN A 78 6.36 -10.13 9.92
CA GLN A 78 6.32 -11.23 10.87
C GLN A 78 4.97 -11.30 11.61
N LYS A 79 4.42 -10.17 12.06
CA LYS A 79 3.06 -10.11 12.66
C LYS A 79 1.99 -10.65 11.71
N THR A 80 2.07 -10.28 10.44
CA THR A 80 1.13 -10.77 9.42
C THR A 80 1.29 -12.26 9.16
N LYS A 81 2.54 -12.77 9.09
CA LYS A 81 2.82 -14.21 8.98
C LYS A 81 2.23 -15.01 10.16
N GLU A 82 2.44 -14.53 11.38
CA GLU A 82 1.89 -15.15 12.60
C GLU A 82 0.36 -15.18 12.57
N ARG A 83 -0.29 -14.09 12.18
CA ARG A 83 -1.76 -14.01 12.03
C ARG A 83 -2.29 -14.98 10.99
N LEU A 84 -1.64 -15.10 9.85
CA LEU A 84 -2.03 -16.00 8.75
C LEU A 84 -1.76 -17.48 9.06
N GLY A 85 -0.84 -17.78 9.97
CA GLY A 85 -0.45 -19.15 10.32
C GLY A 85 0.01 -19.94 9.10
N LYS A 86 -0.60 -21.10 8.85
CA LYS A 86 -0.22 -21.96 7.70
C LYS A 86 -0.40 -21.29 6.34
N LYS A 87 -1.34 -20.36 6.21
CA LYS A 87 -1.55 -19.63 4.94
C LYS A 87 -0.41 -18.68 4.59
N ALA A 88 0.47 -18.34 5.52
CA ALA A 88 1.64 -17.50 5.25
C ALA A 88 2.57 -18.09 4.18
N SER A 89 2.58 -19.43 4.00
CA SER A 89 3.35 -20.10 2.94
C SER A 89 2.79 -19.88 1.53
N GLU A 90 1.59 -19.33 1.41
CA GLU A 90 0.95 -18.99 0.13
C GLU A 90 1.32 -17.58 -0.38
N VAL A 91 2.11 -16.82 0.41
CA VAL A 91 2.47 -15.42 0.15
C VAL A 91 3.95 -15.28 -0.14
N ASN A 92 4.29 -14.44 -1.11
CA ASN A 92 5.67 -14.04 -1.40
C ASN A 92 6.02 -12.80 -0.55
N TRP A 93 6.84 -12.99 0.47
CA TRP A 93 7.23 -11.94 1.41
C TRP A 93 8.47 -11.21 0.93
N VAL A 94 8.43 -9.87 0.90
CA VAL A 94 9.54 -9.02 0.47
C VAL A 94 9.84 -7.99 1.56
N VAL A 95 10.99 -8.11 2.22
CA VAL A 95 11.50 -7.08 3.14
C VAL A 95 12.37 -6.14 2.32
N SER A 96 11.89 -4.96 1.99
CA SER A 96 12.62 -3.98 1.19
C SER A 96 12.04 -2.57 1.36
N ASP A 97 12.91 -1.57 1.29
CA ASP A 97 12.48 -0.22 0.94
C ASP A 97 11.92 -0.26 -0.50
N ILE A 98 10.76 0.33 -0.71
CA ILE A 98 10.15 0.38 -2.05
C ILE A 98 11.05 1.07 -3.07
N LEU A 99 11.82 2.06 -2.63
CA LEU A 99 12.75 2.76 -3.51
C LEU A 99 13.95 1.91 -3.95
N GLU A 100 14.22 0.80 -3.26
CA GLU A 100 15.28 -0.16 -3.62
C GLU A 100 14.72 -1.49 -4.17
N PHE A 101 13.38 -1.57 -4.32
CA PHE A 101 12.71 -2.79 -4.78
C PHE A 101 13.05 -3.12 -6.23
N THR A 102 13.50 -4.35 -6.43
CA THR A 102 13.79 -4.90 -7.76
C THR A 102 13.15 -6.27 -7.92
N THR A 103 12.59 -6.54 -9.10
CA THR A 103 11.97 -7.83 -9.42
C THR A 103 11.91 -8.04 -10.92
N THR A 104 11.80 -9.29 -11.35
CA THR A 104 11.47 -9.66 -12.72
C THR A 104 9.96 -9.88 -12.92
N THR A 105 9.20 -9.98 -11.82
CA THR A 105 7.75 -10.16 -11.87
C THR A 105 7.07 -8.91 -12.39
N LYS A 106 6.09 -9.11 -13.29
CA LYS A 106 5.18 -8.06 -13.74
C LYS A 106 3.84 -8.23 -13.05
N PHE A 107 3.45 -7.23 -12.27
CA PHE A 107 2.21 -7.26 -11.50
C PHE A 107 1.01 -6.81 -12.35
N GLY A 108 -0.05 -7.59 -12.33
CA GLY A 108 -1.32 -7.15 -12.90
C GLY A 108 -2.08 -6.22 -11.96
N PHE A 109 -1.72 -6.23 -10.68
CA PHE A 109 -2.28 -5.31 -9.69
C PHE A 109 -1.24 -4.85 -8.67
N TRP A 110 -1.19 -3.53 -8.46
CA TRP A 110 -0.34 -2.85 -7.51
C TRP A 110 -1.21 -2.08 -6.51
N HIS A 111 -1.08 -2.39 -5.24
CA HIS A 111 -1.78 -1.71 -4.16
C HIS A 111 -0.80 -1.00 -3.25
N ASP A 112 -1.09 0.25 -2.92
CA ASP A 112 -0.38 1.01 -1.90
C ASP A 112 -1.40 1.85 -1.13
N ARG A 113 -1.50 1.59 0.17
CA ARG A 113 -2.33 2.37 1.08
C ARG A 113 -1.47 2.90 2.23
N ALA A 114 -1.28 4.21 2.27
CA ALA A 114 -0.53 4.91 3.30
C ALA A 114 0.98 4.62 3.33
N SER A 115 1.58 4.27 2.17
CA SER A 115 3.03 4.12 2.03
C SER A 115 3.61 5.21 1.11
N PHE A 116 3.00 5.43 -0.05
CA PHE A 116 3.47 6.42 -1.02
C PHE A 116 3.62 7.83 -0.43
N HIS A 117 2.76 8.24 0.50
CA HIS A 117 2.80 9.58 1.07
C HIS A 117 4.04 9.89 1.92
N PHE A 118 4.84 8.89 2.27
CA PHE A 118 6.15 9.07 2.92
C PHE A 118 7.24 9.49 1.95
N GLN A 119 7.01 9.41 0.63
CA GLN A 119 7.87 9.99 -0.37
C GLN A 119 7.60 11.49 -0.43
N THR A 120 8.37 12.29 0.30
CA THR A 120 8.08 13.72 0.51
C THR A 120 8.80 14.66 -0.46
N ASN A 121 9.84 14.17 -1.14
CA ASN A 121 10.62 14.94 -2.11
C ASN A 121 10.49 14.40 -3.54
N GLU A 122 10.72 15.26 -4.53
CA GLU A 122 10.57 14.92 -5.95
C GLU A 122 11.43 13.73 -6.42
N PRO A 123 12.70 13.59 -6.03
CA PRO A 123 13.51 12.44 -6.42
C PRO A 123 12.91 11.10 -5.98
N GLU A 124 12.44 11.00 -4.74
CA GLU A 124 11.80 9.79 -4.19
C GLU A 124 10.47 9.50 -4.89
N ILE A 125 9.62 10.51 -5.08
CA ILE A 125 8.36 10.40 -5.80
C ILE A 125 8.58 9.87 -7.22
N ASN A 126 9.50 10.48 -7.96
CA ASN A 126 9.82 10.08 -9.32
C ASN A 126 10.41 8.66 -9.38
N LYS A 127 11.25 8.29 -8.41
CA LYS A 127 11.81 6.93 -8.30
C LYS A 127 10.71 5.90 -8.03
N TYR A 128 9.78 6.17 -7.10
CA TYR A 128 8.62 5.32 -6.84
C TYR A 128 7.79 5.10 -8.11
N ILE A 129 7.42 6.20 -8.81
CA ILE A 129 6.62 6.13 -10.04
C ILE A 129 7.33 5.29 -11.12
N SER A 130 8.64 5.49 -11.28
CA SER A 130 9.45 4.70 -12.23
C SER A 130 9.47 3.21 -11.87
N ILE A 131 9.54 2.86 -10.58
CA ILE A 131 9.49 1.47 -10.11
C ILE A 131 8.10 0.86 -10.38
N ALA A 132 7.03 1.59 -10.08
CA ALA A 132 5.67 1.14 -10.36
C ALA A 132 5.46 0.95 -11.87
N ASP A 133 5.83 1.93 -12.70
CA ASP A 133 5.75 1.80 -14.16
C ASP A 133 6.54 0.58 -14.67
N LYS A 134 7.79 0.44 -14.24
CA LYS A 134 8.61 -0.68 -14.66
C LYS A 134 8.01 -2.04 -14.30
N ASN A 135 7.34 -2.18 -13.15
CA ASN A 135 6.92 -3.47 -12.61
C ASN A 135 5.43 -3.78 -12.80
N ILE A 136 4.60 -2.81 -13.13
CA ILE A 136 3.21 -3.08 -13.52
C ILE A 136 3.16 -3.58 -14.96
N ALA A 137 2.43 -4.66 -15.19
CA ALA A 137 2.25 -5.26 -16.51
C ALA A 137 1.49 -4.32 -17.46
N PRO A 138 1.64 -4.44 -18.79
CA PRO A 138 0.72 -3.80 -19.74
C PRO A 138 -0.73 -4.19 -19.40
N ASN A 139 -1.64 -3.22 -19.39
CA ASN A 139 -3.02 -3.37 -18.93
C ASN A 139 -3.15 -3.72 -17.43
N GLY A 140 -2.11 -3.63 -16.63
CA GLY A 140 -2.17 -3.75 -15.18
C GLY A 140 -2.86 -2.55 -14.54
N SER A 141 -3.31 -2.73 -13.31
CA SER A 141 -4.01 -1.69 -12.55
C SER A 141 -3.26 -1.34 -11.28
N MET A 142 -3.45 -0.12 -10.81
CA MET A 142 -2.84 0.36 -9.58
C MET A 142 -3.88 1.08 -8.72
N ILE A 143 -3.77 0.92 -7.42
CA ILE A 143 -4.46 1.76 -6.43
C ILE A 143 -3.39 2.43 -5.57
N ILE A 144 -3.48 3.75 -5.46
CA ILE A 144 -2.70 4.55 -4.52
C ILE A 144 -3.66 5.27 -3.58
N ALA A 145 -3.46 5.09 -2.27
CA ALA A 145 -4.21 5.80 -1.24
C ALA A 145 -3.25 6.56 -0.31
N THR A 146 -3.47 7.86 -0.21
CA THR A 146 -2.65 8.78 0.58
C THR A 146 -3.53 9.61 1.51
N PHE A 147 -2.95 10.29 2.49
CA PHE A 147 -3.69 11.36 3.14
C PHE A 147 -4.08 12.43 2.12
N SER A 148 -5.33 12.88 2.19
CA SER A 148 -5.80 14.03 1.42
C SER A 148 -5.27 15.34 2.00
N GLU A 149 -5.49 16.46 1.31
CA GLU A 149 -5.17 17.80 1.81
C GLU A 149 -5.90 18.16 3.12
N SER A 150 -7.00 17.47 3.45
CA SER A 150 -7.71 17.57 4.72
C SER A 150 -7.28 16.52 5.75
N GLY A 151 -6.35 15.64 5.41
CA GLY A 151 -5.81 14.61 6.28
C GLY A 151 -4.68 15.13 7.17
N PRO A 152 -4.06 14.24 7.97
CA PRO A 152 -2.89 14.59 8.80
C PRO A 152 -1.66 14.97 7.97
N GLN A 153 -0.82 15.84 8.53
CA GLN A 153 0.50 16.20 7.96
C GLN A 153 1.62 15.26 8.43
N LYS A 154 1.34 14.42 9.43
CA LYS A 154 2.28 13.43 9.99
C LYS A 154 1.60 12.09 10.19
N CYS A 155 2.38 11.01 10.03
CA CYS A 155 1.98 9.67 10.40
C CYS A 155 3.12 9.01 11.19
N SER A 156 2.81 8.45 12.36
CA SER A 156 3.82 7.87 13.28
C SER A 156 5.02 8.77 13.56
N GLY A 157 4.82 10.08 13.63
CA GLY A 157 5.89 11.06 13.87
C GLY A 157 6.67 11.48 12.62
N LEU A 158 6.49 10.81 11.49
CA LEU A 158 7.11 11.19 10.21
C LEU A 158 6.23 12.18 9.44
N GLU A 159 6.87 13.12 8.75
CA GLU A 159 6.21 14.01 7.79
C GLU A 159 5.66 13.20 6.62
N VAL A 160 4.49 13.60 6.11
CA VAL A 160 3.90 13.00 4.92
C VAL A 160 3.50 14.09 3.94
N LYS A 161 3.50 13.74 2.66
CA LYS A 161 2.97 14.59 1.60
C LYS A 161 1.50 14.28 1.38
N GLN A 162 0.67 15.32 1.52
CA GLN A 162 -0.77 15.26 1.27
C GLN A 162 -1.06 15.50 -0.20
N TYR A 163 -2.16 14.93 -0.69
CA TYR A 163 -2.56 15.04 -2.08
C TYR A 163 -4.06 15.32 -2.23
N SER A 164 -4.43 16.12 -3.21
CA SER A 164 -5.77 16.12 -3.78
C SER A 164 -5.90 15.05 -4.86
N GLU A 165 -7.12 14.78 -5.33
CA GLU A 165 -7.34 13.95 -6.51
C GLU A 165 -6.54 14.43 -7.72
N ASN A 166 -6.53 15.76 -7.95
CA ASN A 166 -5.84 16.35 -9.09
C ASN A 166 -4.32 16.20 -8.97
N THR A 167 -3.74 16.58 -7.83
CA THR A 167 -2.28 16.53 -7.65
C THR A 167 -1.76 15.09 -7.66
N LEU A 168 -2.50 14.14 -7.09
CA LEU A 168 -2.14 12.71 -7.14
C LEU A 168 -2.25 12.19 -8.59
N SER A 169 -3.31 12.52 -9.31
CA SER A 169 -3.51 12.06 -10.69
C SER A 169 -2.41 12.57 -11.64
N GLN A 170 -2.06 13.86 -11.54
CA GLN A 170 -1.03 14.47 -12.37
C GLN A 170 0.35 13.80 -12.23
N LEU A 171 0.68 13.28 -11.05
CA LEU A 171 1.96 12.57 -10.86
C LEU A 171 2.06 11.29 -11.69
N PHE A 172 0.94 10.61 -11.91
CA PHE A 172 0.92 9.32 -12.58
C PHE A 172 0.51 9.39 -14.06
N GLU A 173 -0.06 10.53 -14.54
CA GLU A 173 -0.66 10.67 -15.88
C GLU A 173 0.28 10.36 -17.04
N LYS A 174 1.60 10.53 -16.83
CA LYS A 174 2.61 10.21 -17.86
C LYS A 174 2.64 8.72 -18.23
N TYR A 175 2.32 7.85 -17.28
CA TYR A 175 2.49 6.39 -17.42
C TYR A 175 1.19 5.62 -17.25
N PHE A 176 0.17 6.26 -16.65
CA PHE A 176 -1.06 5.61 -16.23
C PHE A 176 -2.28 6.50 -16.53
N GLU A 177 -3.35 5.87 -17.00
CA GLU A 177 -4.65 6.52 -17.13
C GLU A 177 -5.40 6.48 -15.79
N LYS A 178 -5.89 7.64 -15.33
CA LYS A 178 -6.76 7.71 -14.15
C LYS A 178 -8.12 7.10 -14.46
N ILE A 179 -8.54 6.14 -13.64
CA ILE A 179 -9.86 5.52 -13.76
C ILE A 179 -10.87 6.19 -12.81
N LYS A 180 -10.52 6.27 -11.52
CA LYS A 180 -11.43 6.76 -10.48
C LYS A 180 -10.66 7.27 -9.29
N CYS A 181 -11.16 8.34 -8.67
CA CYS A 181 -10.73 8.75 -7.33
C CYS A 181 -11.93 8.91 -6.40
N VAL A 182 -11.70 8.73 -5.10
CA VAL A 182 -12.66 9.02 -4.02
C VAL A 182 -11.93 9.53 -2.80
N ASN A 183 -12.57 10.40 -2.03
CA ASN A 183 -12.14 10.75 -0.68
C ASN A 183 -12.84 9.85 0.34
N GLU A 184 -12.11 9.40 1.34
CA GLU A 184 -12.60 8.54 2.43
C GLU A 184 -12.24 9.12 3.79
N ASN A 185 -13.19 9.08 4.71
CA ASN A 185 -12.95 9.32 6.13
C ASN A 185 -12.67 8.00 6.83
N HIS A 186 -11.42 7.74 7.16
CA HIS A 186 -11.02 6.61 7.98
C HIS A 186 -11.17 6.95 9.46
N SER A 187 -12.00 6.19 10.18
CA SER A 187 -12.10 6.26 11.64
C SER A 187 -10.98 5.43 12.26
N THR A 188 -10.09 6.09 12.99
CA THR A 188 -8.99 5.42 13.69
C THR A 188 -9.51 4.67 14.94
N PRO A 189 -8.75 3.70 15.49
CA PRO A 189 -9.09 3.05 16.75
C PRO A 189 -9.20 4.00 17.94
N PHE A 190 -8.66 5.22 17.82
CA PHE A 190 -8.68 6.27 18.85
C PHE A 190 -9.88 7.22 18.75
N GLY A 191 -10.82 6.95 17.82
CA GLY A 191 -12.00 7.79 17.60
C GLY A 191 -11.73 9.08 16.82
N THR A 192 -10.53 9.25 16.26
CA THR A 192 -10.21 10.38 15.36
C THR A 192 -10.47 10.00 13.91
N ILE A 193 -10.60 11.02 13.05
CA ILE A 193 -10.81 10.83 11.61
C ILE A 193 -9.53 11.22 10.87
N GLN A 194 -9.12 10.36 9.94
CA GLN A 194 -8.08 10.63 8.96
C GLN A 194 -8.69 10.62 7.56
N ASN A 195 -8.58 11.73 6.83
CA ASN A 195 -9.12 11.80 5.49
C ASN A 195 -8.07 11.34 4.47
N PHE A 196 -8.47 10.39 3.61
CA PHE A 196 -7.67 9.83 2.53
C PHE A 196 -8.23 10.20 1.17
N VAL A 197 -7.37 10.28 0.18
CA VAL A 197 -7.72 10.19 -1.23
C VAL A 197 -7.23 8.85 -1.78
N PHE A 198 -8.14 8.09 -2.37
CA PHE A 198 -7.90 6.85 -3.10
C PHE A 198 -8.02 7.12 -4.58
N CYS A 199 -7.00 6.79 -5.37
CA CYS A 199 -7.07 6.85 -6.83
C CYS A 199 -6.69 5.50 -7.44
N SER A 200 -7.44 5.07 -8.45
CA SER A 200 -7.12 3.91 -9.27
C SER A 200 -6.69 4.34 -10.66
N PHE A 201 -5.73 3.59 -11.18
CA PHE A 201 -5.09 3.85 -12.45
C PHE A 201 -4.97 2.57 -13.27
N LYS A 202 -4.86 2.73 -14.59
CA LYS A 202 -4.62 1.69 -15.58
C LYS A 202 -3.34 2.00 -16.36
N LYS A 203 -2.50 0.99 -16.59
CA LYS A 203 -1.32 1.12 -17.46
C LYS A 203 -1.65 0.82 -18.91
#